data_5f3a244cd2abf0b1bd81b8e17453f5c4
#
_entry.id   5f3a244cd2abf0b1bd81b8e17453f5c4
#
_cell.length_a   1.000
_cell.length_b   1.000
_cell.length_c   1.000
_cell.angle_alpha   90.00
_cell.angle_beta   90.00
_cell.angle_gamma   90.00
#
_symmetry.space_group_name_H-M   'P 1'
#
loop_
_entity.id
_entity.type
_entity.pdbx_description
1 polymer ?
#
loop_
_entity_poly.entity_id
_entity_poly.type
_entity_poly.pdbx_seq_one_letter_code
_entity_poly.pdbx_strand_id
1 'polypeptide(L)'
;MKIILDGVFNHCGSFNKWMDRERIYEGQEGYAPGAYVSADSPYRSFFDFRDENGWPYNTSYDGWWTHDTLPKLNYEGSRQLYDYILEVARKWVSPPYNVDGWRLDVAADLGHTNEFNHQFWKDFRKAVKEANPEALILAEHYGNPEGWLQGDEWDSVMNYDAFMEPVTWFLTGMEKHSDEYREDLYGNSDAFINAMKNHMRSLHMSALHTAMNELSNHDHSRFLTRTNRTVGRVSYMSPEAAERNVDYAVMREAIAIQMTWPGAPTVYYGDEAGVCGFTDPDNRRTYPWGRENKELLSFYKKMIAIHKKYKILRTGSLKFLWNDYQGLCYGRFSH
;
A
#
# COMPACT_ATOMS: atom_id res chain seq x y z
N MET A 1 5.50 -1.34 20.94
CA MET A 1 5.02 -1.62 19.56
C MET A 1 4.49 -0.31 19.02
N LYS A 2 4.73 0.01 17.75
CA LYS A 2 4.13 1.17 17.08
C LYS A 2 2.99 0.71 16.18
N ILE A 3 1.98 1.57 16.01
CA ILE A 3 0.76 1.27 15.25
C ILE A 3 0.55 2.36 14.21
N ILE A 4 0.38 1.95 12.95
CA ILE A 4 -0.01 2.83 11.84
C ILE A 4 -1.39 2.37 11.40
N LEU A 5 -2.36 3.29 11.35
CA LEU A 5 -3.71 3.01 10.88
C LEU A 5 -3.81 3.18 9.37
N ASP A 6 -4.70 2.39 8.77
CA ASP A 6 -5.08 2.56 7.38
C ASP A 6 -6.15 3.65 7.24
N GLY A 7 -5.87 4.66 6.43
CA GLY A 7 -6.71 5.82 6.16
C GLY A 7 -7.32 5.73 4.77
N VAL A 8 -8.47 5.07 4.64
CA VAL A 8 -9.25 5.03 3.40
C VAL A 8 -10.09 6.31 3.32
N PHE A 9 -9.51 7.37 2.76
CA PHE A 9 -10.12 8.69 2.73
C PHE A 9 -10.63 9.11 1.35
N ASN A 10 -10.22 8.42 0.27
CA ASN A 10 -10.67 8.73 -1.09
C ASN A 10 -12.14 8.35 -1.33
N HIS A 11 -12.61 7.27 -0.72
CA HIS A 11 -13.94 6.70 -0.90
C HIS A 11 -14.43 6.06 0.41
N CYS A 12 -15.67 5.59 0.42
CA CYS A 12 -16.16 4.75 1.50
C CYS A 12 -16.85 3.51 0.91
N GLY A 13 -17.20 2.53 1.76
CA GLY A 13 -18.06 1.43 1.33
C GLY A 13 -19.49 1.92 1.11
N SER A 14 -20.19 1.38 0.12
CA SER A 14 -21.58 1.73 -0.19
C SER A 14 -22.54 1.48 0.98
N PHE A 15 -22.18 0.54 1.86
CA PHE A 15 -22.92 0.21 3.08
C PHE A 15 -22.66 1.19 4.25
N ASN A 16 -21.73 2.16 4.08
CA ASN A 16 -21.50 3.18 5.13
C ASN A 16 -22.77 4.02 5.32
N LYS A 17 -23.07 4.36 6.56
CA LYS A 17 -24.26 5.16 6.92
C LYS A 17 -24.40 6.49 6.17
N TRP A 18 -23.28 7.04 5.65
CA TRP A 18 -23.32 8.28 4.85
C TRP A 18 -23.97 8.06 3.49
N MET A 19 -23.70 6.89 2.86
CA MET A 19 -24.30 6.52 1.57
C MET A 19 -25.56 5.68 1.77
N ASP A 20 -25.49 4.62 2.55
CA ASP A 20 -26.54 3.65 2.87
C ASP A 20 -27.25 3.06 1.62
N ARG A 21 -26.46 2.69 0.61
CA ARG A 21 -26.97 2.08 -0.62
C ARG A 21 -27.67 0.75 -0.34
N GLU A 22 -27.18 -0.03 0.58
CA GLU A 22 -27.75 -1.31 1.01
C GLU A 22 -28.94 -1.15 1.96
N ARG A 23 -29.32 0.09 2.30
CA ARG A 23 -30.50 0.44 3.13
C ARG A 23 -30.46 -0.21 4.51
N ILE A 24 -29.28 -0.31 5.08
CA ILE A 24 -29.06 -0.91 6.42
C ILE A 24 -29.57 -0.01 7.51
N TYR A 25 -29.42 1.31 7.36
CA TYR A 25 -29.78 2.31 8.36
C TYR A 25 -31.11 3.00 8.10
N GLU A 26 -31.73 2.78 6.94
CA GLU A 26 -33.00 3.38 6.56
C GLU A 26 -34.11 3.02 7.56
N GLY A 27 -34.73 4.05 8.14
CA GLY A 27 -35.83 3.87 9.11
C GLY A 27 -35.39 3.39 10.49
N GLN A 28 -34.10 3.24 10.76
CA GLN A 28 -33.60 2.86 12.08
C GLN A 28 -33.55 4.09 13.01
N GLU A 29 -33.99 3.92 14.27
CA GLU A 29 -33.93 4.97 15.28
C GLU A 29 -32.45 5.41 15.52
N GLY A 30 -32.24 6.73 15.57
CA GLY A 30 -30.91 7.30 15.81
C GLY A 30 -30.04 7.47 14.55
N TYR A 31 -30.50 7.06 13.36
CA TYR A 31 -29.80 7.26 12.10
C TYR A 31 -30.55 8.22 11.18
N ALA A 32 -29.81 9.18 10.64
CA ALA A 32 -30.30 9.99 9.53
C ALA A 32 -30.29 9.17 8.22
N PRO A 33 -31.17 9.47 7.24
CA PRO A 33 -31.14 8.80 5.95
C PRO A 33 -29.80 9.04 5.24
N GLY A 34 -29.26 7.98 4.62
CA GLY A 34 -28.04 8.09 3.81
C GLY A 34 -28.26 8.92 2.53
N ALA A 35 -27.16 9.36 1.91
CA ALA A 35 -27.21 10.19 0.70
C ALA A 35 -27.84 9.49 -0.50
N TYR A 36 -27.76 8.16 -0.59
CA TYR A 36 -28.44 7.36 -1.58
C TYR A 36 -29.97 7.37 -1.42
N VAL A 37 -30.43 7.36 -0.14
CA VAL A 37 -31.83 7.19 0.21
C VAL A 37 -32.62 8.48 -0.01
N SER A 38 -32.05 9.65 0.33
CA SER A 38 -32.77 10.92 0.32
C SER A 38 -31.93 12.10 -0.13
N ALA A 39 -32.52 13.00 -0.92
CA ALA A 39 -31.94 14.30 -1.27
C ALA A 39 -31.73 15.19 -0.04
N ASP A 40 -32.56 15.02 1.01
CA ASP A 40 -32.46 15.80 2.26
C ASP A 40 -31.48 15.17 3.28
N SER A 41 -30.70 14.19 2.87
CA SER A 41 -29.70 13.57 3.73
C SER A 41 -28.67 14.60 4.22
N PRO A 42 -28.31 14.62 5.51
CA PRO A 42 -27.22 15.46 6.03
C PRO A 42 -25.85 15.12 5.40
N TYR A 43 -25.75 13.96 4.73
CA TYR A 43 -24.55 13.49 4.04
C TYR A 43 -24.60 13.73 2.53
N ARG A 44 -25.66 14.41 2.00
CA ARG A 44 -25.86 14.63 0.56
C ARG A 44 -24.63 15.27 -0.10
N SER A 45 -24.01 16.25 0.54
CA SER A 45 -22.85 16.96 0.00
C SER A 45 -21.54 16.16 0.06
N PHE A 46 -21.54 15.01 0.77
CA PHE A 46 -20.34 14.17 0.87
C PHE A 46 -20.04 13.39 -0.41
N PHE A 47 -21.00 13.39 -1.33
CA PHE A 47 -20.92 12.67 -2.61
C PHE A 47 -21.38 13.57 -3.76
N ASP A 48 -20.84 13.30 -4.95
CA ASP A 48 -21.26 13.97 -6.17
C ASP A 48 -22.29 13.11 -6.88
N PHE A 49 -23.49 13.70 -7.14
CA PHE A 49 -24.59 13.06 -7.85
C PHE A 49 -24.87 13.81 -9.14
N ARG A 50 -24.95 13.09 -10.24
CA ARG A 50 -25.16 13.68 -11.60
C ARG A 50 -26.61 13.93 -11.91
N ASP A 51 -27.55 13.23 -11.28
CA ASP A 51 -29.00 13.38 -11.47
C ASP A 51 -29.65 13.89 -10.18
N GLU A 52 -30.02 15.16 -10.16
CA GLU A 52 -30.71 15.83 -9.04
C GLU A 52 -32.17 15.36 -8.86
N ASN A 53 -32.73 14.64 -9.82
CA ASN A 53 -34.08 14.08 -9.75
C ASN A 53 -34.11 12.59 -9.47
N GLY A 54 -32.94 11.97 -9.21
CA GLY A 54 -32.80 10.52 -9.07
C GLY A 54 -33.29 9.96 -7.72
N TRP A 55 -33.72 10.78 -6.77
CA TRP A 55 -34.22 10.31 -5.47
C TRP A 55 -35.68 9.88 -5.54
N PRO A 56 -36.05 8.97 -4.63
CA PRO A 56 -35.22 8.22 -3.69
C PRO A 56 -34.34 7.17 -4.37
N TYR A 57 -33.27 6.76 -3.68
CA TYR A 57 -32.32 5.71 -4.12
C TYR A 57 -31.52 6.10 -5.35
N ASN A 58 -30.88 7.26 -5.26
CA ASN A 58 -30.13 7.83 -6.38
C ASN A 58 -28.83 7.08 -6.66
N THR A 59 -28.74 6.45 -7.83
CA THR A 59 -27.58 5.66 -8.29
C THR A 59 -26.55 6.48 -9.09
N SER A 60 -26.79 7.78 -9.29
CA SER A 60 -25.96 8.61 -10.17
C SER A 60 -24.69 9.16 -9.53
N TYR A 61 -24.33 8.68 -8.34
CA TYR A 61 -23.13 9.13 -7.63
C TYR A 61 -21.83 8.64 -8.30
N ASP A 62 -20.76 9.38 -8.05
CA ASP A 62 -19.43 8.98 -8.47
C ASP A 62 -18.90 7.83 -7.61
N GLY A 63 -18.37 6.79 -8.28
CA GLY A 63 -17.62 5.71 -7.65
C GLY A 63 -16.12 5.79 -8.01
N TRP A 64 -15.25 5.44 -7.07
CA TRP A 64 -13.84 5.30 -7.37
C TRP A 64 -13.65 4.22 -8.46
N TRP A 65 -12.96 4.59 -9.54
CA TRP A 65 -12.82 3.78 -10.77
C TRP A 65 -14.15 3.20 -11.28
N THR A 66 -15.24 3.97 -11.13
CA THR A 66 -16.61 3.57 -11.52
C THR A 66 -17.22 2.42 -10.70
N HIS A 67 -16.58 1.98 -9.63
CA HIS A 67 -17.15 0.98 -8.73
C HIS A 67 -18.27 1.58 -7.88
N ASP A 68 -19.48 1.11 -8.08
CA ASP A 68 -20.67 1.57 -7.35
C ASP A 68 -20.69 1.15 -5.87
N THR A 69 -19.87 0.15 -5.51
CA THR A 69 -19.64 -0.27 -4.11
C THR A 69 -18.64 0.59 -3.36
N LEU A 70 -17.94 1.51 -4.06
CA LEU A 70 -16.90 2.39 -3.53
C LEU A 70 -17.22 3.86 -3.85
N PRO A 71 -18.30 4.45 -3.25
CA PRO A 71 -18.67 5.85 -3.46
C PRO A 71 -17.52 6.79 -3.18
N LYS A 72 -17.15 7.62 -4.16
CA LYS A 72 -16.08 8.61 -4.04
C LYS A 72 -16.54 9.78 -3.16
N LEU A 73 -15.66 10.23 -2.24
CA LEU A 73 -15.94 11.33 -1.34
C LEU A 73 -15.68 12.69 -2.01
N ASN A 74 -16.63 13.60 -1.91
CA ASN A 74 -16.61 14.94 -2.53
C ASN A 74 -16.15 16.01 -1.54
N TYR A 75 -14.85 16.12 -1.37
CA TYR A 75 -14.25 17.14 -0.47
C TYR A 75 -14.38 18.57 -1.00
N GLU A 76 -14.32 18.76 -2.32
CA GLU A 76 -14.49 20.08 -2.95
C GLU A 76 -15.90 20.62 -2.74
N GLY A 77 -16.90 19.74 -2.73
CA GLY A 77 -18.31 20.10 -2.53
C GLY A 77 -18.75 20.15 -1.07
N SER A 78 -17.92 19.67 -0.11
CA SER A 78 -18.34 19.55 1.28
C SER A 78 -17.27 19.97 2.29
N ARG A 79 -17.36 21.23 2.76
CA ARG A 79 -16.52 21.72 3.84
C ARG A 79 -16.71 20.91 5.13
N GLN A 80 -17.92 20.44 5.40
CA GLN A 80 -18.23 19.60 6.56
C GLN A 80 -17.43 18.29 6.53
N LEU A 81 -17.40 17.59 5.38
CA LEU A 81 -16.62 16.39 5.19
C LEU A 81 -15.12 16.66 5.35
N TYR A 82 -14.64 17.74 4.72
CA TYR A 82 -13.25 18.15 4.79
C TYR A 82 -12.77 18.33 6.23
N ASP A 83 -13.48 19.14 7.00
CA ASP A 83 -13.14 19.42 8.41
C ASP A 83 -13.26 18.16 9.28
N TYR A 84 -14.26 17.32 9.02
CA TYR A 84 -14.46 16.07 9.76
C TYR A 84 -13.28 15.10 9.56
N ILE A 85 -12.79 14.95 8.35
CA ILE A 85 -11.65 14.03 8.10
C ILE A 85 -10.36 14.59 8.71
N LEU A 86 -10.13 15.90 8.68
CA LEU A 86 -8.99 16.48 9.41
C LEU A 86 -9.09 16.30 10.92
N GLU A 87 -10.31 16.33 11.47
CA GLU A 87 -10.52 15.99 12.88
C GLU A 87 -10.22 14.52 13.18
N VAL A 88 -10.65 13.60 12.32
CA VAL A 88 -10.31 12.17 12.40
C VAL A 88 -8.79 11.99 12.37
N ALA A 89 -8.10 12.68 11.46
CA ALA A 89 -6.64 12.61 11.34
C ALA A 89 -5.93 13.01 12.65
N ARG A 90 -6.36 14.09 13.31
CA ARG A 90 -5.82 14.54 14.60
C ARG A 90 -6.16 13.59 15.73
N LYS A 91 -7.43 13.17 15.80
CA LYS A 91 -7.99 12.40 16.91
C LYS A 91 -7.19 11.12 17.17
N TRP A 92 -6.92 10.36 16.14
CA TRP A 92 -6.27 9.06 16.30
C TRP A 92 -4.80 9.14 16.68
N VAL A 93 -4.09 10.18 16.28
CA VAL A 93 -2.68 10.40 16.68
C VAL A 93 -2.54 11.09 18.03
N SER A 94 -3.65 11.52 18.64
CA SER A 94 -3.73 12.21 19.93
C SER A 94 -4.13 11.25 21.07
N PRO A 95 -3.89 11.64 22.35
CA PRO A 95 -4.47 10.91 23.48
C PRO A 95 -6.01 10.79 23.38
N PRO A 96 -6.60 9.69 23.83
CA PRO A 96 -5.97 8.51 24.45
C PRO A 96 -5.44 7.47 23.48
N TYR A 97 -5.64 7.64 22.16
CA TYR A 97 -5.33 6.62 21.16
C TYR A 97 -3.81 6.55 20.85
N ASN A 98 -3.18 7.69 20.61
CA ASN A 98 -1.73 7.82 20.36
C ASN A 98 -1.18 6.83 19.33
N VAL A 99 -1.88 6.66 18.20
CA VAL A 99 -1.31 5.88 17.09
C VAL A 99 -0.12 6.61 16.49
N ASP A 100 0.80 5.84 15.90
CA ASP A 100 2.10 6.36 15.46
C ASP A 100 2.09 6.85 14.02
N GLY A 101 0.95 6.80 13.33
CA GLY A 101 0.84 7.33 11.96
C GLY A 101 -0.32 6.78 11.16
N TRP A 102 -0.34 7.20 9.91
CA TRP A 102 -1.33 6.84 8.89
C TRP A 102 -0.67 6.21 7.67
N ARG A 103 -1.22 5.12 7.17
CA ARG A 103 -1.08 4.66 5.79
C ARG A 103 -2.28 5.22 5.03
N LEU A 104 -2.06 5.87 3.91
CA LEU A 104 -3.08 6.53 3.13
C LEU A 104 -3.39 5.71 1.89
N ASP A 105 -4.58 5.16 1.84
CA ASP A 105 -5.10 4.38 0.73
C ASP A 105 -5.32 5.25 -0.50
N VAL A 106 -4.84 4.81 -1.66
CA VAL A 106 -4.96 5.48 -2.97
C VAL A 106 -4.82 7.00 -2.90
N ALA A 107 -3.81 7.46 -2.18
CA ALA A 107 -3.67 8.84 -1.75
C ALA A 107 -3.66 9.86 -2.91
N ALA A 108 -3.11 9.49 -4.06
CA ALA A 108 -3.07 10.37 -5.24
C ALA A 108 -4.44 10.55 -5.91
N ASP A 109 -5.40 9.66 -5.64
CA ASP A 109 -6.74 9.71 -6.26
C ASP A 109 -7.73 10.59 -5.48
N LEU A 110 -7.37 11.04 -4.26
CA LEU A 110 -8.25 11.84 -3.43
C LEU A 110 -8.54 13.20 -4.07
N GLY A 111 -9.82 13.59 -4.05
CA GLY A 111 -10.30 14.80 -4.72
C GLY A 111 -10.51 14.62 -6.23
N HIS A 112 -10.83 15.70 -6.94
CA HIS A 112 -11.12 15.68 -8.37
C HIS A 112 -10.07 16.42 -9.21
N THR A 113 -9.20 17.22 -8.57
CA THR A 113 -8.10 17.91 -9.23
C THR A 113 -6.78 17.69 -8.52
N ASN A 114 -5.68 17.80 -9.27
CA ASN A 114 -4.34 17.65 -8.73
C ASN A 114 -4.02 18.73 -7.70
N GLU A 115 -4.41 19.96 -7.97
CA GLU A 115 -4.22 21.10 -7.08
C GLU A 115 -4.94 20.90 -5.75
N PHE A 116 -6.17 20.38 -5.80
CA PHE A 116 -6.93 20.07 -4.59
C PHE A 116 -6.29 18.94 -3.80
N ASN A 117 -5.86 17.86 -4.47
CA ASN A 117 -5.16 16.72 -3.85
C ASN A 117 -3.95 17.18 -3.04
N HIS A 118 -3.07 17.97 -3.65
CA HIS A 118 -1.89 18.52 -2.98
C HIS A 118 -2.27 19.42 -1.78
N GLN A 119 -3.28 20.29 -1.93
CA GLN A 119 -3.72 21.15 -0.84
C GLN A 119 -4.29 20.36 0.32
N PHE A 120 -5.10 19.35 0.04
CA PHE A 120 -5.66 18.47 1.07
C PHE A 120 -4.56 17.76 1.87
N TRP A 121 -3.55 17.21 1.21
CA TRP A 121 -2.47 16.50 1.92
C TRP A 121 -1.59 17.44 2.73
N LYS A 122 -1.41 18.68 2.31
CA LYS A 122 -0.76 19.73 3.14
C LYS A 122 -1.53 20.00 4.42
N ASP A 123 -2.84 20.18 4.31
CA ASP A 123 -3.69 20.44 5.47
C ASP A 123 -3.80 19.19 6.37
N PHE A 124 -3.86 17.99 5.78
CA PHE A 124 -3.80 16.73 6.51
C PHE A 124 -2.49 16.59 7.30
N ARG A 125 -1.35 16.81 6.62
CA ARG A 125 -0.05 16.80 7.31
C ARG A 125 0.00 17.82 8.45
N LYS A 126 -0.44 19.03 8.22
CA LYS A 126 -0.50 20.06 9.26
C LYS A 126 -1.32 19.58 10.46
N ALA A 127 -2.50 19.05 10.21
CA ALA A 127 -3.38 18.52 11.26
C ALA A 127 -2.73 17.40 12.08
N VAL A 128 -2.08 16.46 11.40
CA VAL A 128 -1.40 15.31 12.03
C VAL A 128 -0.18 15.76 12.81
N LYS A 129 0.70 16.57 12.22
CA LYS A 129 1.98 16.97 12.83
C LYS A 129 1.82 17.97 13.97
N GLU A 130 0.78 18.81 13.95
CA GLU A 130 0.43 19.67 15.09
C GLU A 130 -0.05 18.83 16.30
N ALA A 131 -0.74 17.72 16.05
CA ALA A 131 -1.23 16.83 17.12
C ALA A 131 -0.13 15.87 17.62
N ASN A 132 0.66 15.33 16.71
CA ASN A 132 1.80 14.44 17.00
C ASN A 132 2.90 14.61 15.94
N PRO A 133 3.96 15.37 16.22
CA PRO A 133 5.02 15.62 15.25
C PRO A 133 5.79 14.37 14.83
N GLU A 134 5.77 13.30 15.65
CA GLU A 134 6.44 12.03 15.36
C GLU A 134 5.57 11.05 14.54
N ALA A 135 4.28 11.37 14.32
CA ALA A 135 3.40 10.49 13.57
C ALA A 135 3.82 10.40 12.08
N LEU A 136 3.96 9.18 11.57
CA LEU A 136 4.32 8.92 10.18
C LEU A 136 3.11 9.13 9.27
N ILE A 137 3.33 9.71 8.08
CA ILE A 137 2.36 9.78 6.99
C ILE A 137 2.95 9.01 5.81
N LEU A 138 2.45 7.81 5.60
CA LEU A 138 2.87 6.87 4.57
C LEU A 138 1.78 6.73 3.52
N ALA A 139 2.05 7.00 2.26
CA ALA A 139 1.06 6.91 1.20
C ALA A 139 1.18 5.64 0.36
N GLU A 140 0.05 5.08 -0.04
CA GLU A 140 -0.01 4.19 -1.18
C GLU A 140 -0.02 5.02 -2.45
N HIS A 141 0.94 4.76 -3.33
CA HIS A 141 1.05 5.42 -4.63
C HIS A 141 1.81 4.54 -5.62
N TYR A 142 1.28 4.45 -6.82
CA TYR A 142 1.94 3.85 -7.99
C TYR A 142 2.58 4.96 -8.82
N GLY A 143 3.81 4.76 -9.28
CA GLY A 143 4.52 5.74 -10.08
C GLY A 143 5.40 6.69 -9.28
N ASN A 144 5.68 7.85 -9.83
CA ASN A 144 6.62 8.81 -9.24
C ASN A 144 5.99 9.65 -8.11
N PRO A 145 6.40 9.47 -6.85
CA PRO A 145 5.82 10.19 -5.71
C PRO A 145 6.49 11.56 -5.44
N GLU A 146 7.45 11.98 -6.27
CA GLU A 146 8.30 13.15 -6.00
C GLU A 146 7.51 14.41 -5.65
N GLY A 147 6.36 14.64 -6.33
CA GLY A 147 5.53 15.82 -6.11
C GLY A 147 4.99 15.93 -4.68
N TRP A 148 4.70 14.81 -4.03
CA TRP A 148 4.16 14.76 -2.66
C TRP A 148 5.22 14.60 -1.57
N LEU A 149 6.48 14.35 -1.94
CA LEU A 149 7.57 14.12 -0.99
C LEU A 149 8.45 15.36 -0.77
N GLN A 150 7.90 16.55 -0.96
CA GLN A 150 8.63 17.82 -0.79
C GLN A 150 8.75 18.28 0.68
N GLY A 151 8.23 17.49 1.63
CA GLY A 151 8.33 17.75 3.07
C GLY A 151 7.08 18.40 3.69
N ASP A 152 6.09 18.74 2.87
CA ASP A 152 4.85 19.41 3.27
C ASP A 152 3.59 18.55 3.10
N GLU A 153 3.73 17.31 2.59
CA GLU A 153 2.63 16.36 2.39
C GLU A 153 2.97 14.99 3.02
N TRP A 154 3.37 13.99 2.23
CA TRP A 154 3.70 12.65 2.76
C TRP A 154 5.14 12.59 3.28
N ASP A 155 5.38 11.71 4.25
CA ASP A 155 6.74 11.41 4.71
C ASP A 155 7.42 10.36 3.84
N SER A 156 6.66 9.37 3.35
CA SER A 156 7.16 8.27 2.55
C SER A 156 6.02 7.51 1.85
N VAL A 157 6.36 6.45 1.13
CA VAL A 157 5.43 5.65 0.34
C VAL A 157 5.60 4.14 0.55
N MET A 158 4.56 3.37 0.22
CA MET A 158 4.69 1.96 -0.11
C MET A 158 5.57 1.85 -1.36
N ASN A 159 6.70 1.13 -1.25
CA ASN A 159 7.79 1.24 -2.22
C ASN A 159 7.61 0.24 -3.38
N TYR A 160 6.63 0.48 -4.22
CA TYR A 160 6.36 -0.38 -5.37
C TYR A 160 7.45 -0.27 -6.43
N ASP A 161 7.67 0.94 -6.95
CA ASP A 161 8.54 1.16 -8.12
C ASP A 161 10.03 1.06 -7.78
N ALA A 162 10.45 1.56 -6.60
CA ALA A 162 11.85 1.55 -6.19
C ALA A 162 12.24 0.32 -5.34
N PHE A 163 11.37 -0.69 -5.24
CA PHE A 163 11.68 -1.94 -4.55
C PHE A 163 10.90 -3.14 -5.10
N MET A 164 9.57 -3.20 -4.89
CA MET A 164 8.79 -4.41 -5.15
C MET A 164 8.90 -4.86 -6.61
N GLU A 165 8.63 -3.97 -7.55
CA GLU A 165 8.62 -4.30 -8.98
C GLU A 165 9.99 -4.73 -9.52
N PRO A 166 11.09 -3.97 -9.31
CA PRO A 166 12.39 -4.42 -9.79
C PRO A 166 12.83 -5.75 -9.18
N VAL A 167 12.55 -5.97 -7.88
CA VAL A 167 12.90 -7.23 -7.20
C VAL A 167 12.13 -8.41 -7.78
N THR A 168 10.82 -8.27 -8.01
CA THR A 168 10.02 -9.36 -8.54
C THR A 168 10.40 -9.68 -9.99
N TRP A 169 10.61 -8.68 -10.84
CA TRP A 169 11.08 -8.88 -12.20
C TRP A 169 12.43 -9.58 -12.25
N PHE A 170 13.40 -9.10 -11.49
CA PHE A 170 14.76 -9.65 -11.48
C PHE A 170 14.80 -11.11 -11.00
N LEU A 171 14.15 -11.39 -9.88
CA LEU A 171 14.25 -12.72 -9.25
C LEU A 171 13.28 -13.75 -9.84
N THR A 172 12.18 -13.33 -10.43
CA THR A 172 11.14 -14.26 -10.88
C THR A 172 10.75 -14.10 -12.36
N GLY A 173 10.99 -12.95 -12.97
CA GLY A 173 10.44 -12.60 -14.28
C GLY A 173 8.94 -12.33 -14.27
N MET A 174 8.31 -12.31 -13.08
CA MET A 174 6.87 -12.12 -12.94
C MET A 174 6.52 -10.69 -12.58
N GLU A 175 5.42 -10.22 -13.14
CA GLU A 175 4.75 -8.99 -12.71
C GLU A 175 4.15 -9.20 -11.29
N LYS A 176 4.01 -8.13 -10.50
CA LYS A 176 3.60 -8.19 -9.09
C LYS A 176 2.21 -8.79 -8.83
N HIS A 177 1.30 -8.75 -9.81
CA HIS A 177 -0.01 -9.42 -9.72
C HIS A 177 -0.01 -10.85 -10.29
N SER A 178 1.11 -11.32 -10.87
CA SER A 178 1.21 -12.55 -11.66
C SER A 178 0.44 -12.51 -12.99
N ASP A 179 0.27 -11.33 -13.56
CA ASP A 179 -0.45 -11.15 -14.84
C ASP A 179 0.44 -11.33 -16.06
N GLU A 180 1.75 -11.15 -15.90
CA GLU A 180 2.72 -11.23 -16.99
C GLU A 180 4.02 -11.91 -16.55
N TYR A 181 4.64 -12.63 -17.48
CA TYR A 181 6.01 -13.16 -17.36
C TYR A 181 6.92 -12.54 -18.44
N ARG A 182 8.07 -12.02 -18.05
CA ARG A 182 9.07 -11.39 -18.91
C ARG A 182 10.41 -12.09 -18.75
N GLU A 183 10.75 -12.94 -19.70
CA GLU A 183 12.02 -13.68 -19.72
C GLU A 183 13.23 -12.73 -19.85
N ASP A 184 13.08 -11.62 -20.57
CA ASP A 184 14.12 -10.62 -20.76
C ASP A 184 14.47 -9.82 -19.49
N LEU A 185 13.60 -9.81 -18.49
CA LEU A 185 13.83 -9.18 -17.19
C LEU A 185 14.32 -10.19 -16.14
N TYR A 186 14.02 -11.48 -16.32
CA TYR A 186 14.42 -12.51 -15.39
C TYR A 186 15.95 -12.67 -15.37
N GLY A 187 16.55 -12.48 -14.19
CA GLY A 187 17.99 -12.52 -13.99
C GLY A 187 18.77 -11.37 -14.63
N ASN A 188 18.11 -10.37 -15.20
CA ASN A 188 18.76 -9.25 -15.88
C ASN A 188 19.19 -8.18 -14.87
N SER A 189 20.43 -8.28 -14.38
CA SER A 189 20.98 -7.37 -13.37
C SER A 189 21.11 -5.92 -13.86
N ASP A 190 21.36 -5.69 -15.14
CA ASP A 190 21.43 -4.33 -15.71
C ASP A 190 20.06 -3.66 -15.69
N ALA A 191 19.01 -4.39 -16.10
CA ALA A 191 17.63 -3.90 -16.01
C ALA A 191 17.23 -3.58 -14.57
N PHE A 192 17.55 -4.47 -13.62
CA PHE A 192 17.32 -4.26 -12.20
C PHE A 192 18.02 -3.01 -11.67
N ILE A 193 19.32 -2.86 -11.91
CA ILE A 193 20.11 -1.71 -11.45
C ILE A 193 19.57 -0.40 -12.02
N ASN A 194 19.24 -0.40 -13.32
CA ASN A 194 18.72 0.78 -13.98
C ASN A 194 17.35 1.18 -13.44
N ALA A 195 16.42 0.23 -13.24
CA ALA A 195 15.13 0.47 -12.64
C ALA A 195 15.28 1.04 -11.21
N MET A 196 16.08 0.38 -10.36
CA MET A 196 16.33 0.84 -8.98
C MET A 196 16.91 2.25 -8.94
N LYS A 197 17.95 2.54 -9.73
CA LYS A 197 18.55 3.88 -9.79
C LYS A 197 17.56 4.93 -10.27
N ASN A 198 16.73 4.58 -11.25
CA ASN A 198 15.78 5.50 -11.84
C ASN A 198 14.66 5.87 -10.87
N HIS A 199 14.11 4.88 -10.15
CA HIS A 199 13.02 5.12 -9.22
C HIS A 199 13.49 5.67 -7.86
N MET A 200 14.62 5.18 -7.33
CA MET A 200 15.16 5.69 -6.08
C MET A 200 15.54 7.17 -6.11
N ARG A 201 15.90 7.73 -7.27
CA ARG A 201 16.27 9.15 -7.38
C ARG A 201 15.09 10.12 -7.14
N SER A 202 13.86 9.66 -7.29
CA SER A 202 12.65 10.46 -7.00
C SER A 202 12.28 10.50 -5.51
N LEU A 203 13.04 9.77 -4.68
CA LEU A 203 12.85 9.72 -3.24
C LEU A 203 13.99 10.46 -2.54
N HIS A 204 13.65 11.48 -1.74
CA HIS A 204 14.64 12.05 -0.82
C HIS A 204 15.17 10.99 0.13
N MET A 205 16.38 11.15 0.63
CA MET A 205 17.03 10.14 1.46
C MET A 205 16.22 9.75 2.71
N SER A 206 15.53 10.73 3.32
CA SER A 206 14.64 10.46 4.47
C SER A 206 13.42 9.62 4.06
N ALA A 207 12.78 9.95 2.93
CA ALA A 207 11.67 9.18 2.39
C ALA A 207 12.11 7.78 1.96
N LEU A 208 13.27 7.66 1.30
CA LEU A 208 13.82 6.36 0.90
C LEU A 208 14.11 5.44 2.09
N HIS A 209 14.70 5.97 3.17
CA HIS A 209 15.01 5.17 4.36
C HIS A 209 13.78 4.73 5.15
N THR A 210 12.64 5.37 4.96
CA THR A 210 11.35 5.03 5.57
C THR A 210 10.38 4.40 4.59
N ALA A 211 10.75 4.28 3.31
CA ALA A 211 9.93 3.65 2.29
C ALA A 211 9.65 2.19 2.63
N MET A 212 8.42 1.77 2.47
CA MET A 212 7.92 0.46 2.88
C MET A 212 8.32 -0.61 1.85
N ASN A 213 9.46 -1.27 2.11
CA ASN A 213 9.99 -2.32 1.23
C ASN A 213 9.28 -3.65 1.51
N GLU A 214 8.29 -3.97 0.73
CA GLU A 214 7.51 -5.19 0.84
C GLU A 214 7.71 -6.11 -0.37
N LEU A 215 7.67 -7.42 -0.14
CA LEU A 215 7.69 -8.43 -1.20
C LEU A 215 6.28 -8.80 -1.63
N SER A 216 5.34 -8.79 -0.69
CA SER A 216 3.92 -9.07 -0.88
C SER A 216 3.08 -8.09 -0.09
N ASN A 217 1.83 -7.89 -0.49
CA ASN A 217 0.82 -7.17 0.28
C ASN A 217 -0.59 -7.73 0.02
N HIS A 218 -1.60 -7.02 0.48
CA HIS A 218 -3.00 -7.45 0.42
C HIS A 218 -3.64 -7.34 -0.98
N ASP A 219 -3.00 -6.70 -1.96
CA ASP A 219 -3.48 -6.56 -3.34
C ASP A 219 -2.75 -7.46 -4.33
N HIS A 220 -1.43 -7.63 -4.12
CA HIS A 220 -0.56 -8.35 -5.05
C HIS A 220 -0.51 -9.85 -4.75
N SER A 221 -0.10 -10.64 -5.73
CA SER A 221 0.20 -12.04 -5.47
C SER A 221 1.36 -12.17 -4.47
N ARG A 222 1.37 -13.25 -3.69
CA ARG A 222 2.46 -13.54 -2.76
C ARG A 222 3.77 -13.71 -3.53
N PHE A 223 4.88 -13.17 -3.01
CA PHE A 223 6.17 -13.30 -3.67
C PHE A 223 6.56 -14.76 -3.87
N LEU A 224 6.32 -15.60 -2.87
CA LEU A 224 6.59 -17.04 -2.98
C LEU A 224 5.81 -17.69 -4.14
N THR A 225 4.57 -17.29 -4.39
CA THR A 225 3.79 -17.73 -5.56
C THR A 225 4.46 -17.29 -6.86
N ARG A 226 4.92 -16.05 -6.97
CA ARG A 226 5.61 -15.56 -8.17
C ARG A 226 6.86 -16.35 -8.53
N THR A 227 7.50 -17.02 -7.56
CA THR A 227 8.67 -17.87 -7.82
C THR A 227 8.36 -19.07 -8.71
N ASN A 228 7.10 -19.50 -8.80
CA ASN A 228 6.69 -20.60 -9.68
C ASN A 228 6.52 -20.18 -11.15
N ARG A 229 6.59 -18.87 -11.45
CA ARG A 229 6.48 -18.28 -12.79
C ARG A 229 5.20 -18.62 -13.54
N THR A 230 4.13 -18.84 -12.79
CA THR A 230 2.82 -19.13 -13.35
C THR A 230 2.00 -17.85 -13.48
N VAL A 231 1.70 -17.46 -14.71
CA VAL A 231 0.74 -16.38 -14.99
C VAL A 231 -0.65 -16.86 -14.63
N GLY A 232 -1.36 -16.12 -13.77
CA GLY A 232 -2.70 -16.51 -13.38
C GLY A 232 -3.30 -15.72 -12.23
N ARG A 233 -4.62 -15.85 -12.12
CA ARG A 233 -5.44 -15.31 -11.03
C ARG A 233 -6.42 -16.37 -10.53
N VAL A 234 -6.84 -16.27 -9.27
CA VAL A 234 -7.81 -17.21 -8.67
C VAL A 234 -9.17 -17.22 -9.37
N SER A 235 -9.51 -16.17 -10.12
CA SER A 235 -10.75 -16.09 -10.89
C SER A 235 -10.85 -17.15 -12.01
N TYR A 236 -9.72 -17.68 -12.48
CA TYR A 236 -9.68 -18.69 -13.55
C TYR A 236 -8.66 -19.82 -13.31
N MET A 237 -7.96 -19.79 -12.18
CA MET A 237 -7.03 -20.84 -11.76
C MET A 237 -7.41 -21.37 -10.38
N SER A 238 -7.07 -22.65 -10.12
CA SER A 238 -7.29 -23.19 -8.78
C SER A 238 -6.32 -22.56 -7.77
N PRO A 239 -6.75 -22.35 -6.51
CA PRO A 239 -5.87 -21.82 -5.46
C PRO A 239 -4.60 -22.66 -5.24
N GLU A 240 -4.66 -23.97 -5.48
CA GLU A 240 -3.50 -24.88 -5.35
C GLU A 240 -2.43 -24.59 -6.41
N ALA A 241 -2.79 -23.97 -7.55
CA ALA A 241 -1.82 -23.56 -8.56
C ALA A 241 -0.82 -22.52 -8.03
N ALA A 242 -1.22 -21.70 -7.07
CA ALA A 242 -0.36 -20.72 -6.41
C ALA A 242 0.76 -21.36 -5.56
N GLU A 243 0.59 -22.61 -5.14
CA GLU A 243 1.53 -23.34 -4.26
C GLU A 243 2.46 -24.30 -5.02
N ARG A 244 2.11 -24.63 -6.29
CA ARG A 244 2.88 -25.63 -7.06
C ARG A 244 4.21 -25.05 -7.52
N ASN A 245 5.28 -25.84 -7.40
CA ASN A 245 6.61 -25.52 -7.92
C ASN A 245 7.19 -24.19 -7.42
N VAL A 246 6.81 -23.74 -6.23
CA VAL A 246 7.40 -22.55 -5.61
C VAL A 246 8.86 -22.80 -5.23
N ASP A 247 9.69 -21.76 -5.33
CA ASP A 247 11.11 -21.84 -5.05
C ASP A 247 11.49 -21.06 -3.77
N TYR A 248 11.76 -21.82 -2.71
CA TYR A 248 12.20 -21.24 -1.43
C TYR A 248 13.63 -20.70 -1.46
N ALA A 249 14.48 -21.08 -2.45
CA ALA A 249 15.80 -20.48 -2.59
C ALA A 249 15.67 -19.02 -3.10
N VAL A 250 14.87 -18.82 -4.14
CA VAL A 250 14.54 -17.48 -4.66
C VAL A 250 13.85 -16.62 -3.59
N MET A 251 12.94 -17.21 -2.78
CA MET A 251 12.35 -16.48 -1.65
C MET A 251 13.40 -16.00 -0.64
N ARG A 252 14.41 -16.82 -0.33
CA ARG A 252 15.52 -16.44 0.57
C ARG A 252 16.38 -15.31 -0.02
N GLU A 253 16.62 -15.32 -1.32
CA GLU A 253 17.31 -14.22 -2.02
C GLU A 253 16.52 -12.91 -1.89
N ALA A 254 15.23 -12.94 -2.13
CA ALA A 254 14.35 -11.78 -1.98
C ALA A 254 14.38 -11.23 -0.55
N ILE A 255 14.31 -12.09 0.47
CA ILE A 255 14.42 -11.70 1.89
C ILE A 255 15.78 -11.06 2.19
N ALA A 256 16.87 -11.59 1.62
CA ALA A 256 18.19 -11.02 1.80
C ALA A 256 18.27 -9.59 1.21
N ILE A 257 17.72 -9.38 0.02
CA ILE A 257 17.61 -8.06 -0.58
C ILE A 257 16.73 -7.16 0.31
N GLN A 258 15.54 -7.60 0.70
CA GLN A 258 14.61 -6.83 1.53
C GLN A 258 15.26 -6.33 2.84
N MET A 259 16.01 -7.18 3.52
CA MET A 259 16.62 -6.86 4.80
C MET A 259 17.92 -6.06 4.70
N THR A 260 18.47 -5.90 3.51
CA THR A 260 19.75 -5.19 3.29
C THR A 260 19.65 -3.98 2.37
N TRP A 261 18.53 -3.81 1.65
CA TRP A 261 18.27 -2.65 0.78
C TRP A 261 17.92 -1.39 1.60
N PRO A 262 18.17 -0.16 1.08
CA PRO A 262 17.67 1.07 1.72
C PRO A 262 16.13 1.06 1.80
N GLY A 263 15.60 1.35 2.98
CA GLY A 263 14.15 1.38 3.24
C GLY A 263 13.78 0.64 4.53
N ALA A 264 12.49 0.58 4.82
CA ALA A 264 11.92 -0.12 5.95
C ALA A 264 11.43 -1.52 5.52
N PRO A 265 12.14 -2.60 5.86
CA PRO A 265 11.70 -3.95 5.52
C PRO A 265 10.33 -4.23 6.12
N THR A 266 9.37 -4.58 5.28
CA THR A 266 7.99 -4.80 5.67
C THR A 266 7.56 -6.22 5.29
N VAL A 267 7.15 -7.01 6.28
CA VAL A 267 6.72 -8.39 6.10
C VAL A 267 5.20 -8.42 6.05
N TYR A 268 4.63 -8.84 4.92
CA TYR A 268 3.21 -9.17 4.85
C TYR A 268 2.99 -10.47 5.61
N TYR A 269 2.01 -10.49 6.53
CA TYR A 269 1.78 -11.65 7.39
C TYR A 269 1.71 -12.95 6.57
N GLY A 270 2.38 -13.97 7.03
CA GLY A 270 2.40 -15.27 6.38
C GLY A 270 3.52 -15.47 5.35
N ASP A 271 4.16 -14.41 4.83
CA ASP A 271 5.34 -14.57 3.97
C ASP A 271 6.44 -15.33 4.70
N GLU A 272 6.64 -15.03 5.99
CA GLU A 272 7.61 -15.71 6.86
C GLU A 272 7.24 -17.17 7.15
N ALA A 273 5.98 -17.52 6.98
CA ALA A 273 5.47 -18.87 7.20
C ALA A 273 5.34 -19.69 5.91
N GLY A 274 5.61 -19.08 4.74
CA GLY A 274 5.53 -19.72 3.43
C GLY A 274 4.12 -19.76 2.84
N VAL A 275 3.27 -18.77 3.19
CA VAL A 275 1.93 -18.63 2.61
C VAL A 275 2.05 -18.24 1.16
N CYS A 276 1.33 -18.93 0.29
CA CYS A 276 1.15 -18.65 -1.13
C CYS A 276 -0.23 -18.03 -1.39
N GLY A 277 -0.42 -17.44 -2.56
CA GLY A 277 -1.70 -16.93 -3.05
C GLY A 277 -1.52 -16.05 -4.27
N PHE A 278 -2.46 -16.14 -5.21
CA PHE A 278 -2.62 -15.14 -6.27
C PHE A 278 -3.08 -13.82 -5.66
N THR A 279 -3.45 -12.84 -6.47
CA THR A 279 -3.94 -11.54 -5.99
C THR A 279 -5.19 -11.66 -5.09
N ASP A 280 -5.58 -10.56 -4.45
CA ASP A 280 -6.82 -10.48 -3.68
C ASP A 280 -8.00 -11.20 -4.37
N PRO A 281 -8.77 -12.03 -3.66
CA PRO A 281 -8.73 -12.35 -2.22
C PRO A 281 -7.79 -13.51 -1.83
N ASP A 282 -7.16 -14.20 -2.79
CA ASP A 282 -6.40 -15.44 -2.54
C ASP A 282 -5.11 -15.22 -1.73
N ASN A 283 -4.47 -14.07 -1.87
CA ASN A 283 -3.30 -13.68 -1.06
C ASN A 283 -3.61 -13.47 0.44
N ARG A 284 -4.89 -13.33 0.81
CA ARG A 284 -5.36 -13.10 2.19
C ARG A 284 -5.72 -14.41 2.92
N ARG A 285 -5.04 -15.51 2.59
CA ARG A 285 -5.23 -16.80 3.26
C ARG A 285 -4.89 -16.69 4.74
N THR A 286 -5.52 -17.54 5.56
CA THR A 286 -5.28 -17.57 7.01
C THR A 286 -3.85 -17.98 7.32
N TYR A 287 -3.30 -17.44 8.43
CA TYR A 287 -1.97 -17.81 8.88
C TYR A 287 -1.95 -19.31 9.27
N PRO A 288 -0.93 -20.08 8.82
CA PRO A 288 -0.89 -21.52 8.98
C PRO A 288 -0.37 -21.95 10.37
N TRP A 289 -1.06 -21.57 11.44
CA TRP A 289 -0.66 -21.87 12.82
C TRP A 289 -0.33 -23.35 13.03
N GLY A 290 0.89 -23.62 13.52
CA GLY A 290 1.42 -24.96 13.76
C GLY A 290 1.89 -25.71 12.51
N ARG A 291 1.74 -25.11 11.33
CA ARG A 291 2.16 -25.67 10.03
C ARG A 291 3.08 -24.74 9.24
N GLU A 292 3.68 -23.78 9.92
CA GLU A 292 4.61 -22.80 9.33
C GLU A 292 5.81 -23.51 8.69
N ASN A 293 6.33 -22.96 7.60
CA ASN A 293 7.64 -23.37 7.09
C ASN A 293 8.73 -22.91 8.07
N LYS A 294 9.18 -23.81 8.91
CA LYS A 294 10.10 -23.50 10.02
C LYS A 294 11.49 -23.04 9.54
N GLU A 295 11.95 -23.54 8.40
CA GLU A 295 13.23 -23.13 7.82
C GLU A 295 13.16 -21.68 7.33
N LEU A 296 12.09 -21.34 6.60
CA LEU A 296 11.86 -19.97 6.11
C LEU A 296 11.68 -19.00 7.27
N LEU A 297 10.88 -19.37 8.27
CA LEU A 297 10.66 -18.57 9.48
C LEU A 297 11.99 -18.33 10.24
N SER A 298 12.83 -19.35 10.35
CA SER A 298 14.16 -19.23 10.96
C SER A 298 15.06 -18.30 10.16
N PHE A 299 15.01 -18.37 8.83
CA PHE A 299 15.77 -17.50 7.95
C PHE A 299 15.34 -16.03 8.09
N TYR A 300 14.03 -15.74 8.10
CA TYR A 300 13.51 -14.39 8.36
C TYR A 300 13.99 -13.85 9.71
N LYS A 301 13.87 -14.63 10.78
CA LYS A 301 14.37 -14.22 12.11
C LYS A 301 15.86 -13.86 12.10
N LYS A 302 16.68 -14.67 11.40
CA LYS A 302 18.12 -14.40 11.25
C LYS A 302 18.37 -13.10 10.48
N MET A 303 17.70 -12.89 9.38
CA MET A 303 17.89 -11.70 8.55
C MET A 303 17.40 -10.43 9.26
N ILE A 304 16.28 -10.49 9.98
CA ILE A 304 15.80 -9.40 10.83
C ILE A 304 16.82 -9.07 11.94
N ALA A 305 17.41 -10.09 12.56
CA ALA A 305 18.44 -9.89 13.57
C ALA A 305 19.70 -9.19 12.98
N ILE A 306 20.12 -9.56 11.77
CA ILE A 306 21.20 -8.90 11.04
C ILE A 306 20.86 -7.43 10.77
N HIS A 307 19.67 -7.17 10.21
CA HIS A 307 19.21 -5.81 9.93
C HIS A 307 19.21 -4.93 11.19
N LYS A 308 18.70 -5.46 12.31
CA LYS A 308 18.69 -4.76 13.61
C LYS A 308 20.09 -4.54 14.18
N LYS A 309 21.00 -5.51 14.03
CA LYS A 309 22.35 -5.45 14.56
C LYS A 309 23.20 -4.39 13.87
N TYR A 310 23.11 -4.29 12.55
CA TYR A 310 23.98 -3.40 11.77
C TYR A 310 23.26 -2.11 11.40
N LYS A 311 23.55 -1.02 12.13
CA LYS A 311 22.97 0.31 11.89
C LYS A 311 23.11 0.76 10.43
N ILE A 312 24.23 0.38 9.78
CA ILE A 312 24.53 0.74 8.40
C ILE A 312 23.45 0.26 7.40
N LEU A 313 22.76 -0.83 7.69
CA LEU A 313 21.65 -1.32 6.85
C LEU A 313 20.43 -0.42 6.92
N ARG A 314 20.30 0.41 7.96
CA ARG A 314 19.19 1.36 8.14
C ARG A 314 19.52 2.77 7.68
N THR A 315 20.78 3.17 7.73
CA THR A 315 21.19 4.58 7.52
C THR A 315 22.30 4.75 6.49
N GLY A 316 22.94 3.69 6.04
CA GLY A 316 24.06 3.77 5.11
C GLY A 316 23.62 4.02 3.66
N SER A 317 24.55 4.55 2.87
CA SER A 317 24.37 4.66 1.41
C SER A 317 24.47 3.31 0.73
N LEU A 318 23.90 3.20 -0.47
CA LEU A 318 23.98 2.02 -1.34
C LEU A 318 25.02 2.26 -2.44
N LYS A 319 25.84 1.24 -2.73
CA LYS A 319 26.71 1.25 -3.90
C LYS A 319 26.70 -0.12 -4.56
N PHE A 320 26.43 -0.15 -5.86
CA PHE A 320 26.67 -1.34 -6.68
C PHE A 320 28.17 -1.52 -6.90
N LEU A 321 28.65 -2.73 -6.63
CA LEU A 321 30.08 -3.06 -6.65
C LEU A 321 30.44 -3.86 -7.90
N TRP A 322 29.55 -4.78 -8.30
CA TRP A 322 29.73 -5.63 -9.44
C TRP A 322 28.38 -6.21 -9.88
N ASN A 323 28.22 -6.47 -11.15
CA ASN A 323 27.14 -7.25 -11.71
C ASN A 323 27.57 -7.97 -12.99
N ASP A 324 26.95 -9.10 -13.24
CA ASP A 324 26.88 -9.75 -14.55
C ASP A 324 25.42 -10.07 -14.86
N TYR A 325 25.15 -10.87 -15.91
CA TYR A 325 23.76 -11.08 -16.35
C TYR A 325 22.83 -11.54 -15.22
N GLN A 326 23.24 -12.52 -14.41
CA GLN A 326 22.41 -13.08 -13.30
C GLN A 326 22.94 -12.77 -11.90
N GLY A 327 24.09 -12.14 -11.82
CA GLY A 327 24.78 -11.89 -10.54
C GLY A 327 24.77 -10.41 -10.18
N LEU A 328 24.59 -10.13 -8.90
CA LEU A 328 24.57 -8.77 -8.34
C LEU A 328 25.35 -8.71 -7.03
N CYS A 329 26.25 -7.76 -6.93
CA CYS A 329 26.92 -7.44 -5.66
C CYS A 329 26.74 -5.96 -5.36
N TYR A 330 26.24 -5.65 -4.17
CA TYR A 330 26.13 -4.29 -3.65
C TYR A 330 26.58 -4.22 -2.19
N GLY A 331 26.89 -3.02 -1.75
CA GLY A 331 27.29 -2.76 -0.36
C GLY A 331 26.55 -1.58 0.24
N ARG A 332 26.48 -1.56 1.57
CA ARG A 332 26.00 -0.43 2.37
C ARG A 332 27.19 0.23 3.06
N PHE A 333 27.28 1.54 2.96
CA PHE A 333 28.45 2.32 3.41
C PHE A 333 28.04 3.43 4.38
N SER A 334 28.85 3.64 5.43
CA SER A 334 28.76 4.83 6.28
C SER A 334 29.36 6.04 5.56
N HIS A 335 28.76 7.17 5.75
CA HIS A 335 29.36 8.47 5.35
C HIS A 335 30.42 8.88 6.33
#